data_6d15902af7a1d31b09a919fd87b84eb4
#
_entry.id   6d15902af7a1d31b09a919fd87b84eb4
#
_cell.length_a   1.000
_cell.length_b   1.000
_cell.length_c   1.000
_cell.angle_alpha   90.00
_cell.angle_beta   90.00
_cell.angle_gamma   90.00
#
_symmetry.space_group_name_H-M   'P 1'
#
loop_
_entity.id
_entity.type
_entity.pdbx_description
1 polymer ?
#
loop_
_entity_poly.entity_id
_entity_poly.type
_entity_poly.pdbx_seq_one_letter_code
_entity_poly.pdbx_strand_id
1 'polypeptide(L)'
;MREVAAPPETVFAVLTDHRRYSELTPLRKSVLEREGEPAPNGVGAIRKLTAVGPALREEVIGYESPGRFSYTLLSGLPVRDHVGTVELTPNGSGTKMVYAVRTQPTVPVVGGLVVAVVKQAVKGLVDGVVKESERRTAAGG
;
A
#
# COMPACT_ATOMS: atom_id res chain seq x y z
N MET A 1 0.58 11.39 7.90
CA MET A 1 1.47 10.73 8.88
C MET A 1 0.62 9.99 9.91
N ARG A 2 1.00 8.77 10.25
CA ARG A 2 0.31 7.95 11.25
C ARG A 2 1.31 7.39 12.25
N GLU A 3 0.90 7.38 13.52
CA GLU A 3 1.61 6.64 14.57
C GLU A 3 1.02 5.24 14.64
N VAL A 4 1.88 4.22 14.71
CA VAL A 4 1.46 2.80 14.75
C VAL A 4 2.07 2.16 15.99
N ALA A 5 1.26 1.51 16.79
CA ALA A 5 1.70 0.81 18.00
C ALA A 5 2.22 -0.60 17.65
N ALA A 6 3.19 -0.65 16.76
CA ALA A 6 3.85 -1.87 16.30
C ALA A 6 5.24 -1.53 15.77
N PRO A 7 6.23 -2.42 15.89
CA PRO A 7 7.57 -2.14 15.38
C PRO A 7 7.59 -2.11 13.85
N PRO A 8 8.57 -1.39 13.25
CA PRO A 8 8.64 -1.25 11.78
C PRO A 8 8.64 -2.57 11.02
N GLU A 9 9.29 -3.59 11.52
CA GLU A 9 9.34 -4.93 10.89
C GLU A 9 7.94 -5.52 10.74
N THR A 10 7.10 -5.38 11.76
CA THR A 10 5.72 -5.86 11.72
C THR A 10 4.88 -5.06 10.74
N VAL A 11 4.99 -3.73 10.78
CA VAL A 11 4.26 -2.84 9.86
C VAL A 11 4.66 -3.14 8.41
N PHE A 12 5.95 -3.29 8.15
CA PHE A 12 6.45 -3.58 6.81
C PHE A 12 5.96 -4.93 6.31
N ALA A 13 5.95 -5.95 7.17
CA ALA A 13 5.46 -7.28 6.80
C ALA A 13 3.97 -7.25 6.41
N VAL A 14 3.15 -6.52 7.14
CA VAL A 14 1.72 -6.35 6.81
C VAL A 14 1.55 -5.54 5.53
N LEU A 15 2.26 -4.43 5.42
CA LEU A 15 2.18 -3.51 4.27
C LEU A 15 2.54 -4.21 2.95
N THR A 16 3.51 -5.11 2.96
CA THR A 16 4.01 -5.76 1.76
C THR A 16 3.38 -7.12 1.47
N ASP A 17 2.47 -7.59 2.30
CA ASP A 17 1.76 -8.86 2.07
C ASP A 17 0.57 -8.63 1.13
N HIS A 18 0.86 -8.48 -0.15
CA HIS A 18 -0.12 -8.06 -1.16
C HIS A 18 -1.30 -9.01 -1.30
N ARG A 19 -1.09 -10.31 -1.13
CA ARG A 19 -2.15 -11.32 -1.25
C ARG A 19 -3.23 -11.19 -0.19
N ARG A 20 -2.88 -10.60 0.96
CA ARG A 20 -3.80 -10.49 2.10
C ARG A 20 -4.51 -9.13 2.16
N TYR A 21 -4.31 -8.26 1.19
CA TYR A 21 -4.94 -6.94 1.18
C TYR A 21 -6.47 -7.02 1.21
N SER A 22 -7.07 -8.01 0.54
CA SER A 22 -8.51 -8.20 0.56
C SER A 22 -9.07 -8.58 1.93
N GLU A 23 -8.23 -9.08 2.85
CA GLU A 23 -8.62 -9.37 4.23
C GLU A 23 -8.54 -8.14 5.12
N LEU A 24 -7.72 -7.16 4.76
CA LEU A 24 -7.41 -5.99 5.59
C LEU A 24 -8.15 -4.73 5.15
N THR A 25 -8.65 -4.70 3.94
CA THR A 25 -9.22 -3.53 3.29
C THR A 25 -10.56 -3.88 2.63
N PRO A 26 -11.34 -2.90 2.16
CA PRO A 26 -12.58 -3.16 1.42
C PRO A 26 -12.38 -3.79 0.03
N LEU A 27 -11.18 -4.19 -0.34
CA LEU A 27 -10.93 -4.86 -1.62
C LEU A 27 -11.63 -6.21 -1.66
N ARG A 28 -12.22 -6.53 -2.81
CA ARG A 28 -12.86 -7.82 -3.04
C ARG A 28 -11.85 -8.92 -3.27
N LYS A 29 -10.70 -8.59 -3.88
CA LYS A 29 -9.68 -9.55 -4.24
C LYS A 29 -8.32 -8.86 -4.33
N SER A 30 -7.29 -9.55 -3.86
CA SER A 30 -5.89 -9.13 -4.03
C SER A 30 -5.08 -10.35 -4.45
N VAL A 31 -4.32 -10.20 -5.54
CA VAL A 31 -3.54 -11.29 -6.14
C VAL A 31 -2.13 -10.78 -6.42
N LEU A 32 -1.13 -11.61 -6.13
CA LEU A 32 0.23 -11.38 -6.57
C LEU A 32 0.37 -11.99 -7.98
N GLU A 33 0.32 -11.13 -8.98
CA GLU A 33 0.33 -11.54 -10.39
C GLU A 33 1.74 -11.96 -10.84
N ARG A 34 2.78 -11.29 -10.31
CA ARG A 34 4.18 -11.60 -10.57
C ARG A 34 4.98 -11.39 -9.29
N GLU A 35 5.88 -12.34 -8.99
CA GLU A 35 6.79 -12.21 -7.85
C GLU A 35 7.95 -11.27 -8.19
N GLY A 36 8.49 -10.63 -7.17
CA GLY A 36 9.62 -9.69 -7.28
C GLY A 36 10.89 -10.20 -6.60
N GLU A 37 11.83 -9.30 -6.40
CA GLU A 37 13.15 -9.56 -5.81
C GLU A 37 13.43 -8.51 -4.73
N PRO A 38 14.14 -8.81 -3.66
CA PRO A 38 14.75 -10.09 -3.24
C PRO A 38 13.77 -11.07 -2.59
N ALA A 39 12.52 -10.67 -2.43
CA ALA A 39 11.46 -11.48 -1.85
C ALA A 39 10.26 -11.46 -2.79
N PRO A 40 9.29 -12.40 -2.67
CA PRO A 40 8.14 -12.44 -3.58
C PRO A 40 7.38 -11.12 -3.70
N ASN A 41 7.29 -10.34 -2.61
CA ASN A 41 6.61 -9.04 -2.62
C ASN A 41 7.57 -7.87 -2.90
N GLY A 42 8.79 -8.15 -3.33
CA GLY A 42 9.84 -7.16 -3.55
C GLY A 42 9.76 -6.46 -4.90
N VAL A 43 10.86 -5.82 -5.30
CA VAL A 43 10.93 -5.03 -6.55
C VAL A 43 10.58 -5.89 -7.76
N GLY A 44 9.72 -5.37 -8.63
CA GLY A 44 9.22 -6.07 -9.81
C GLY A 44 7.95 -6.86 -9.56
N ALA A 45 7.53 -7.05 -8.31
CA ALA A 45 6.26 -7.70 -8.00
C ALA A 45 5.11 -6.90 -8.58
N ILE A 46 4.14 -7.58 -9.20
CA ILE A 46 2.92 -6.95 -9.71
C ILE A 46 1.75 -7.48 -8.90
N ARG A 47 1.00 -6.58 -8.27
CA ARG A 47 -0.21 -6.90 -7.53
C ARG A 47 -1.43 -6.43 -8.29
N LYS A 48 -2.48 -7.22 -8.26
CA LYS A 48 -3.76 -6.91 -8.88
C LYS A 48 -4.79 -6.78 -7.77
N LEU A 49 -5.36 -5.58 -7.65
CA LEU A 49 -6.28 -5.23 -6.56
C LEU A 49 -7.64 -4.92 -7.15
N THR A 50 -8.66 -5.66 -6.74
CA THR A 50 -10.01 -5.51 -7.27
C THR A 50 -10.95 -5.04 -6.16
N ALA A 51 -11.64 -3.93 -6.42
CA ALA A 51 -12.71 -3.44 -5.56
C ALA A 51 -13.99 -3.35 -6.38
N VAL A 52 -14.32 -2.16 -6.89
CA VAL A 52 -15.46 -1.93 -7.79
C VAL A 52 -14.89 -1.36 -9.09
N GLY A 53 -15.32 -1.91 -10.24
CA GLY A 53 -14.82 -1.49 -11.54
C GLY A 53 -13.54 -2.22 -11.94
N PRO A 54 -12.71 -1.62 -12.81
CA PRO A 54 -11.47 -2.24 -13.29
C PRO A 54 -10.49 -2.50 -12.15
N ALA A 55 -9.74 -3.59 -12.27
CA ALA A 55 -8.70 -3.91 -11.31
C ALA A 55 -7.53 -2.92 -11.40
N LEU A 56 -6.96 -2.59 -10.25
CA LEU A 56 -5.72 -1.82 -10.20
C LEU A 56 -4.55 -2.79 -10.31
N ARG A 57 -3.65 -2.53 -11.24
CA ARG A 57 -2.40 -3.29 -11.36
C ARG A 57 -1.26 -2.37 -10.97
N GLU A 58 -0.51 -2.77 -9.96
CA GLU A 58 0.56 -1.96 -9.38
C GLU A 58 1.85 -2.76 -9.34
N GLU A 59 2.96 -2.12 -9.71
CA GLU A 59 4.29 -2.74 -9.66
C GLU A 59 5.11 -2.11 -8.54
N VAL A 60 5.77 -2.96 -7.75
CA VAL A 60 6.69 -2.52 -6.71
C VAL A 60 7.98 -2.02 -7.36
N ILE A 61 8.36 -0.78 -7.07
CA ILE A 61 9.56 -0.15 -7.59
C ILE A 61 10.61 0.15 -6.51
N GLY A 62 10.25 0.04 -5.24
CA GLY A 62 11.17 0.20 -4.12
C GLY A 62 10.81 -0.75 -2.99
N TYR A 63 11.81 -1.42 -2.44
CA TYR A 63 11.62 -2.39 -1.36
C TYR A 63 12.88 -2.41 -0.50
N GLU A 64 12.86 -1.62 0.57
CA GLU A 64 13.97 -1.50 1.51
C GLU A 64 13.44 -1.82 2.91
N SER A 65 13.41 -3.11 3.23
CA SER A 65 12.86 -3.60 4.50
C SER A 65 13.75 -3.19 5.67
N PRO A 66 13.17 -2.73 6.78
CA PRO A 66 11.75 -2.48 7.02
C PRO A 66 11.34 -1.01 6.89
N GLY A 67 12.11 -0.19 6.18
CA GLY A 67 12.01 1.27 6.25
C GLY A 67 11.30 1.94 5.10
N ARG A 68 11.28 1.34 3.90
CA ARG A 68 10.71 2.02 2.74
C ARG A 68 10.13 1.06 1.73
N PHE A 69 8.96 1.44 1.21
CA PHE A 69 8.25 0.69 0.17
C PHE A 69 7.65 1.67 -0.83
N SER A 70 7.77 1.40 -2.12
CA SER A 70 7.17 2.23 -3.15
C SER A 70 6.65 1.40 -4.32
N TYR A 71 5.63 1.94 -4.99
CA TYR A 71 4.99 1.28 -6.12
C TYR A 71 4.51 2.31 -7.15
N THR A 72 4.30 1.82 -8.38
CA THR A 72 3.69 2.61 -9.45
C THR A 72 2.45 1.89 -9.98
N LEU A 73 1.49 2.66 -10.49
CA LEU A 73 0.27 2.10 -11.09
C LEU A 73 0.54 1.79 -12.56
N LEU A 74 0.26 0.55 -12.98
CA LEU A 74 0.36 0.13 -14.37
C LEU A 74 -0.94 0.36 -15.12
N SER A 75 -2.08 0.10 -14.48
CA SER A 75 -3.40 0.24 -15.10
C SER A 75 -4.52 0.27 -14.05
N GLY A 76 -5.71 0.71 -14.46
CA GLY A 76 -6.91 0.66 -13.65
C GLY A 76 -7.52 2.02 -13.31
N LEU A 77 -6.76 3.10 -13.44
CA LEU A 77 -7.23 4.47 -13.22
C LEU A 77 -6.72 5.39 -14.34
N PRO A 78 -7.47 6.43 -14.70
CA PRO A 78 -7.02 7.41 -15.69
C PRO A 78 -6.03 8.41 -15.07
N VAL A 79 -4.85 7.91 -14.72
CA VAL A 79 -3.77 8.70 -14.13
C VAL A 79 -2.45 8.34 -14.81
N ARG A 80 -1.46 9.22 -14.68
CA ARG A 80 -0.09 8.96 -15.08
C ARG A 80 0.86 9.35 -13.96
N ASP A 81 2.06 8.81 -14.00
CA ASP A 81 3.11 9.09 -13.00
C ASP A 81 2.60 8.89 -11.57
N HIS A 82 1.78 7.84 -11.37
CA HIS A 82 1.21 7.51 -10.07
C HIS A 82 2.23 6.70 -9.28
N VAL A 83 2.78 7.30 -8.22
CA VAL A 83 3.76 6.67 -7.34
C VAL A 83 3.31 6.84 -5.90
N GLY A 84 3.21 5.72 -5.19
CA GLY A 84 3.01 5.70 -3.75
C GLY A 84 4.32 5.35 -3.06
N THR A 85 4.64 6.06 -2.00
CA THR A 85 5.84 5.81 -1.19
C THR A 85 5.46 5.79 0.27
N VAL A 86 5.91 4.74 0.98
CA VAL A 86 5.68 4.59 2.41
C VAL A 86 7.03 4.56 3.10
N GLU A 87 7.23 5.43 4.08
CA GLU A 87 8.41 5.44 4.92
C GLU A 87 8.03 5.09 6.35
N LEU A 88 8.78 4.15 6.93
CA LEU A 88 8.56 3.66 8.28
C LEU A 88 9.80 3.96 9.11
N THR A 89 9.60 4.74 10.18
CA THR A 89 10.69 5.14 11.06
C THR A 89 10.37 4.66 12.48
N PRO A 90 11.34 4.05 13.19
CA PRO A 90 11.11 3.67 14.59
C PRO A 90 10.76 4.88 15.43
N ASN A 91 9.80 4.71 16.34
CA ASN A 91 9.38 5.74 17.28
C ASN A 91 9.09 5.07 18.62
N GLY A 92 10.09 5.01 19.50
CA GLY A 92 10.02 4.20 20.72
C GLY A 92 9.82 2.73 20.35
N SER A 93 8.80 2.08 20.91
CA SER A 93 8.43 0.71 20.58
C SER A 93 7.50 0.62 19.36
N GLY A 94 7.08 1.76 18.82
CA GLY A 94 6.17 1.84 17.69
C GLY A 94 6.84 2.32 16.42
N THR A 95 6.04 2.78 15.49
CA THR A 95 6.46 3.23 14.16
C THR A 95 5.76 4.52 13.79
N LYS A 96 6.51 5.43 13.17
CA LYS A 96 5.97 6.59 12.47
C LYS A 96 5.87 6.22 10.99
N MET A 97 4.65 6.25 10.46
CA MET A 97 4.40 5.95 9.04
C MET A 97 4.10 7.24 8.28
N VAL A 98 4.82 7.46 7.20
CA VAL A 98 4.53 8.54 6.25
C VAL A 98 4.19 7.90 4.91
N TYR A 99 2.94 8.08 4.46
CA TYR A 99 2.45 7.56 3.19
C TYR A 99 2.20 8.75 2.26
N ALA A 100 2.92 8.82 1.16
CA ALA A 100 2.80 9.89 0.19
C ALA A 100 2.45 9.32 -1.18
N VAL A 101 1.52 9.98 -1.87
CA VAL A 101 1.12 9.60 -3.23
C VAL A 101 1.27 10.80 -4.15
N ARG A 102 1.96 10.59 -5.26
CA ARG A 102 2.04 11.55 -6.36
C ARG A 102 1.28 10.97 -7.55
N THR A 103 0.33 11.72 -8.08
CA THR A 103 -0.50 11.26 -9.20
C THR A 103 -0.94 12.44 -10.06
N GLN A 104 -1.13 12.19 -11.36
CA GLN A 104 -1.62 13.19 -12.30
C GLN A 104 -2.81 12.60 -13.07
N PRO A 105 -4.04 13.07 -12.80
CA PRO A 105 -5.20 12.65 -13.59
C PRO A 105 -5.04 13.01 -15.06
N THR A 106 -5.44 12.09 -15.96
CA THR A 106 -5.39 12.31 -17.40
C THR A 106 -6.70 12.84 -17.96
N VAL A 107 -7.75 12.86 -17.15
CA VAL A 107 -9.09 13.32 -17.54
C VAL A 107 -9.41 14.61 -16.79
N PRO A 108 -9.37 15.78 -17.45
CA PRO A 108 -9.48 17.07 -16.73
C PRO A 108 -10.84 17.29 -16.05
N VAL A 109 -11.93 16.85 -16.64
CA VAL A 109 -13.28 17.11 -16.13
C VAL A 109 -13.57 16.34 -14.83
N VAL A 110 -13.00 15.13 -14.68
CA VAL A 110 -13.23 14.27 -13.52
C VAL A 110 -11.97 14.08 -12.67
N GLY A 111 -10.95 14.91 -12.90
CA GLY A 111 -9.67 14.78 -12.20
C GLY A 111 -9.81 14.85 -10.68
N GLY A 112 -10.66 15.74 -10.18
CA GLY A 112 -10.95 15.86 -8.74
C GLY A 112 -11.57 14.60 -8.16
N LEU A 113 -12.44 13.93 -8.92
CA LEU A 113 -13.06 12.66 -8.51
C LEU A 113 -12.00 11.54 -8.45
N VAL A 114 -11.10 11.49 -9.44
CA VAL A 114 -10.01 10.50 -9.45
C VAL A 114 -9.12 10.67 -8.22
N VAL A 115 -8.75 11.90 -7.89
CA VAL A 115 -7.93 12.19 -6.70
C VAL A 115 -8.68 11.76 -5.43
N ALA A 116 -9.98 12.02 -5.35
CA ALA A 116 -10.80 11.60 -4.20
C ALA A 116 -10.82 10.08 -4.05
N VAL A 117 -10.94 9.34 -5.15
CA VAL A 117 -10.89 7.86 -5.13
C VAL A 117 -9.54 7.37 -4.64
N VAL A 118 -8.44 7.96 -5.12
CA VAL A 118 -7.09 7.61 -4.67
C VAL A 118 -6.94 7.85 -3.17
N LYS A 119 -7.39 9.01 -2.67
CA LYS A 119 -7.32 9.33 -1.23
C LYS A 119 -8.09 8.32 -0.39
N GLN A 120 -9.27 7.90 -0.81
CA GLN A 120 -10.06 6.92 -0.07
C GLN A 120 -9.40 5.54 -0.09
N ALA A 121 -8.83 5.13 -1.22
CA ALA A 121 -8.12 3.86 -1.33
C ALA A 121 -6.91 3.81 -0.40
N VAL A 122 -6.11 4.89 -0.39
CA VAL A 122 -4.93 5.00 0.49
C VAL A 122 -5.34 4.99 1.96
N LYS A 123 -6.38 5.75 2.31
CA LYS A 123 -6.91 5.77 3.69
C LYS A 123 -7.33 4.39 4.15
N GLY A 124 -8.08 3.66 3.31
CA GLY A 124 -8.52 2.29 3.63
C GLY A 124 -7.35 1.35 3.82
N LEU A 125 -6.33 1.43 2.97
CA LEU A 125 -5.13 0.62 3.10
C LEU A 125 -4.37 0.95 4.38
N VAL A 126 -4.14 2.23 4.65
CA VAL A 126 -3.42 2.67 5.86
C VAL A 126 -4.15 2.21 7.12
N ASP A 127 -5.47 2.42 7.19
CA ASP A 127 -6.27 1.99 8.33
C ASP A 127 -6.18 0.47 8.54
N GLY A 128 -6.24 -0.31 7.44
CA GLY A 128 -6.12 -1.76 7.50
C GLY A 128 -4.75 -2.23 7.96
N VAL A 129 -3.69 -1.62 7.44
CA VAL A 129 -2.30 -1.94 7.83
C VAL A 129 -2.07 -1.61 9.32
N VAL A 130 -2.51 -0.45 9.76
CA VAL A 130 -2.36 -0.04 11.18
C VAL A 130 -3.08 -1.02 12.09
N LYS A 131 -4.33 -1.31 11.79
CA LYS A 131 -5.15 -2.22 12.61
C LYS A 131 -4.55 -3.60 12.72
N GLU A 132 -4.12 -4.19 11.61
CA GLU A 132 -3.53 -5.53 11.61
C GLU A 132 -2.17 -5.56 12.29
N SER A 133 -1.34 -4.54 12.08
CA SER A 133 -0.02 -4.44 12.71
C SER A 133 -0.13 -4.38 14.23
N GLU A 134 -1.06 -3.55 14.72
CA GLU A 134 -1.31 -3.41 16.15
C GLU A 134 -1.90 -4.68 16.75
N ARG A 135 -2.78 -5.36 16.02
CA ARG A 135 -3.34 -6.64 16.43
C ARG A 135 -2.26 -7.70 16.58
N ARG A 136 -1.35 -7.83 15.62
CA ARG A 136 -0.25 -8.81 15.67
C ARG A 136 0.68 -8.53 16.83
N THR A 137 1.00 -7.28 17.07
CA THR A 137 1.88 -6.87 18.15
C THR A 137 1.25 -7.16 19.53
N ALA A 138 -0.03 -6.87 19.69
CA ALA A 138 -0.75 -7.16 20.93
C ALA A 138 -0.89 -8.67 21.19
N ALA A 139 -1.03 -9.49 20.13
CA ALA A 139 -1.22 -10.94 20.26
C ALA A 139 0.11 -11.69 20.42
N GLY A 140 1.18 -11.21 19.78
CA GLY A 140 2.46 -11.91 19.76
C GLY A 140 3.51 -11.39 20.73
N GLY A 141 3.17 -10.36 21.47
CA GLY A 141 4.10 -9.75 22.41
C GLY A 141 5.01 -8.74 21.77
#